data_5e4ecf5d2079a8ccde5ebcfe50a394ae
#
_entry.id   5e4ecf5d2079a8ccde5ebcfe50a394ae
#
_cell.length_a   1.000
_cell.length_b   1.000
_cell.length_c   1.000
_cell.angle_alpha   90.00
_cell.angle_beta   90.00
_cell.angle_gamma   90.00
#
_symmetry.space_group_name_H-M   'P 1'
#
loop_
_entity.id
_entity.type
_entity.pdbx_description
1 polymer ?
#
loop_
_entity_poly.entity_id
_entity_poly.type
_entity_poly.pdbx_seq_one_letter_code
_entity_poly.pdbx_strand_id
1 'polypeptide(L)'
;MKTINETNYVDKAEKAIRSLRDKAEQQRRGRGELKIVTTSKIRNLLAMTADIYNQVMICQNDKLNDDLKGRIEYLRVRFMYECGREALVKNFVEEADILPILKEIDGSKKNYILFSRYMEALIAFHKYYGGKD
;
A
#
# COMPACT_ATOMS: atom_id res chain seq x y z
N MET A 1 5.41 -0.47 14.90
CA MET A 1 4.62 0.41 14.02
C MET A 1 3.36 0.85 14.72
N LYS A 2 2.96 2.10 14.52
CA LYS A 2 1.73 2.64 15.12
C LYS A 2 0.48 2.30 14.30
N THR A 3 0.58 2.38 12.98
CA THR A 3 -0.59 2.31 12.11
C THR A 3 -1.08 0.88 11.92
N ILE A 4 -0.17 -0.06 11.72
CA ILE A 4 -0.50 -1.49 11.56
C ILE A 4 0.39 -2.34 12.45
N ASN A 5 -0.09 -3.55 12.77
CA ASN A 5 0.68 -4.57 13.48
C ASN A 5 0.27 -5.96 12.97
N GLU A 6 0.91 -7.00 13.50
CA GLU A 6 0.69 -8.37 13.03
C GLU A 6 -0.73 -8.88 13.24
N THR A 7 -1.46 -8.31 14.19
CA THR A 7 -2.81 -8.77 14.52
C THR A 7 -3.92 -7.93 13.90
N ASN A 8 -3.62 -6.71 13.40
CA ASN A 8 -4.66 -5.82 12.86
C ASN A 8 -4.52 -5.47 11.39
N TYR A 9 -3.39 -5.83 10.73
CA TYR A 9 -3.14 -5.34 9.38
C TYR A 9 -4.18 -5.85 8.36
N VAL A 10 -4.70 -7.05 8.54
CA VAL A 10 -5.71 -7.60 7.63
C VAL A 10 -7.02 -6.81 7.77
N ASP A 11 -7.48 -6.59 9.00
CA ASP A 11 -8.71 -5.83 9.24
C ASP A 11 -8.57 -4.38 8.80
N LYS A 12 -7.39 -3.79 8.99
CA LYS A 12 -7.12 -2.44 8.52
C LYS A 12 -7.12 -2.34 6.99
N ALA A 13 -6.58 -3.35 6.31
CA ALA A 13 -6.62 -3.41 4.85
C ALA A 13 -8.07 -3.50 4.35
N GLU A 14 -8.86 -4.36 4.96
CA GLU A 14 -10.27 -4.49 4.60
C GLU A 14 -11.02 -3.17 4.80
N LYS A 15 -10.83 -2.55 5.96
CA LYS A 15 -11.46 -1.27 6.27
C LYS A 15 -11.09 -0.20 5.26
N ALA A 16 -9.80 -0.12 4.89
CA ALA A 16 -9.31 0.86 3.91
C ALA A 16 -10.00 0.68 2.56
N ILE A 17 -10.09 -0.55 2.07
CA ILE A 17 -10.72 -0.84 0.78
C ILE A 17 -12.23 -0.56 0.84
N ARG A 18 -12.91 -0.97 1.90
CA ARG A 18 -14.35 -0.71 2.05
C ARG A 18 -14.63 0.79 2.10
N SER A 19 -13.85 1.53 2.87
CA SER A 19 -13.99 2.98 2.98
C SER A 19 -13.73 3.67 1.63
N LEU A 20 -12.70 3.23 0.91
CA LEU A 20 -12.39 3.74 -0.42
C LEU A 20 -13.58 3.55 -1.37
N ARG A 21 -14.16 2.35 -1.36
CA ARG A 21 -15.31 2.04 -2.21
C ARG A 21 -16.56 2.82 -1.80
N ASP A 22 -16.81 2.96 -0.51
CA ASP A 22 -17.96 3.71 -0.01
C ASP A 22 -17.88 5.19 -0.43
N LYS A 23 -16.71 5.79 -0.32
CA LYS A 23 -16.49 7.17 -0.76
C LYS A 23 -16.68 7.32 -2.27
N ALA A 24 -16.17 6.38 -3.05
CA ALA A 24 -16.35 6.39 -4.50
C ALA A 24 -17.82 6.22 -4.88
N GLU A 25 -18.56 5.36 -4.16
CA GLU A 25 -19.99 5.15 -4.36
C GLU A 25 -20.79 6.42 -4.10
N GLN A 26 -20.46 7.14 -3.03
CA GLN A 26 -21.10 8.43 -2.69
C GLN A 26 -20.87 9.50 -3.75
N GLN A 27 -19.74 9.44 -4.46
CA GLN A 27 -19.39 10.40 -5.50
C GLN A 27 -19.90 10.00 -6.89
N ARG A 28 -20.38 8.77 -7.03
CA ARG A 28 -20.89 8.28 -8.32
C ARG A 28 -22.17 8.98 -8.69
N ARG A 29 -22.25 9.47 -9.94
CA ARG A 29 -23.44 10.16 -10.45
C ARG A 29 -24.20 9.24 -11.41
N GLY A 30 -25.45 8.92 -11.06
CA GLY A 30 -26.32 8.11 -11.89
C GLY A 30 -25.77 6.72 -12.13
N ARG A 31 -25.72 6.31 -13.43
CA ARG A 31 -25.24 5.00 -13.84
C ARG A 31 -23.75 5.00 -14.23
N GLY A 32 -23.02 6.07 -13.90
CA GLY A 32 -21.61 6.16 -14.18
C GLY A 32 -20.81 5.07 -13.48
N GLU A 33 -19.62 4.79 -14.00
CA GLU A 33 -18.71 3.83 -13.38
C GLU A 33 -18.22 4.33 -12.03
N LEU A 34 -18.02 3.38 -11.12
CA LEU A 34 -17.38 3.66 -9.85
C LEU A 34 -15.93 4.06 -10.10
N LYS A 35 -15.55 5.30 -9.71
CA LYS A 35 -14.21 5.81 -9.93
C LYS A 35 -13.31 5.41 -8.76
N ILE A 36 -12.60 4.31 -8.94
CA ILE A 36 -11.69 3.76 -7.96
C ILE A 36 -10.44 3.26 -8.68
N VAL A 37 -9.31 3.27 -7.98
CA VAL A 37 -8.06 2.75 -8.51
C VAL A 37 -8.23 1.32 -9.03
N THR A 38 -7.59 1.03 -10.18
CA THR A 38 -7.66 -0.32 -10.77
C THR A 38 -6.71 -1.29 -10.07
N THR A 39 -7.00 -2.59 -10.21
CA THR A 39 -6.12 -3.65 -9.71
C THR A 39 -4.72 -3.53 -10.32
N SER A 40 -4.63 -3.21 -11.63
CA SER A 40 -3.33 -3.05 -12.30
C SER A 40 -2.47 -1.97 -11.66
N LYS A 41 -3.09 -0.86 -11.26
CA LYS A 41 -2.35 0.23 -10.60
C LYS A 41 -1.83 -0.20 -9.22
N ILE A 42 -2.66 -0.91 -8.47
CA ILE A 42 -2.23 -1.43 -7.17
C ILE A 42 -1.11 -2.46 -7.35
N ARG A 43 -1.19 -3.32 -8.36
CA ARG A 43 -0.13 -4.29 -8.68
C ARG A 43 1.19 -3.60 -9.00
N ASN A 44 1.14 -2.46 -9.71
CA ASN A 44 2.36 -1.69 -10.01
C ASN A 44 3.02 -1.20 -8.72
N LEU A 45 2.23 -0.70 -7.76
CA LEU A 45 2.76 -0.29 -6.47
C LEU A 45 3.33 -1.49 -5.69
N LEU A 46 2.62 -2.62 -5.72
CA LEU A 46 3.09 -3.85 -5.08
C LEU A 46 4.40 -4.34 -5.70
N ALA A 47 4.54 -4.25 -7.02
CA ALA A 47 5.76 -4.65 -7.72
C ALA A 47 6.96 -3.84 -7.25
N MET A 48 6.80 -2.52 -7.07
CA MET A 48 7.87 -1.68 -6.53
C MET A 48 8.28 -2.12 -5.12
N THR A 49 7.30 -2.52 -4.30
CA THR A 49 7.55 -3.05 -2.97
C THR A 49 8.31 -4.40 -3.04
N ALA A 50 7.93 -5.26 -3.97
CA ALA A 50 8.53 -6.58 -4.14
C ALA A 50 9.99 -6.51 -4.59
N ASP A 51 10.38 -5.48 -5.34
CA ASP A 51 11.75 -5.32 -5.81
C ASP A 51 12.75 -5.24 -4.65
N ILE A 52 12.32 -4.71 -3.52
CA ILE A 52 13.18 -4.57 -2.33
C ILE A 52 13.03 -5.79 -1.41
N TYR A 53 11.87 -6.44 -1.45
CA TYR A 53 11.47 -7.49 -0.50
C TYR A 53 12.50 -8.62 -0.39
N ASN A 54 12.98 -9.14 -1.52
CA ASN A 54 13.92 -10.26 -1.50
C ASN A 54 15.23 -9.89 -0.81
N GLN A 55 15.70 -8.66 -1.03
CA GLN A 55 16.92 -8.17 -0.39
C GLN A 55 16.73 -8.00 1.12
N VAL A 56 15.56 -7.56 1.53
CA VAL A 56 15.21 -7.44 2.95
C VAL A 56 15.15 -8.83 3.59
N MET A 57 14.55 -9.81 2.90
CA MET A 57 14.40 -11.15 3.43
C MET A 57 15.71 -11.89 3.70
N ILE A 58 16.74 -11.62 2.90
CA ILE A 58 18.05 -12.26 3.11
C ILE A 58 18.88 -11.60 4.20
N CYS A 59 18.48 -10.44 4.70
CA CYS A 59 19.15 -9.80 5.84
C CYS A 59 18.95 -10.64 7.09
N GLN A 60 20.03 -10.86 7.84
CA GLN A 60 19.98 -11.70 9.04
C GLN A 60 19.52 -10.91 10.28
N ASN A 61 19.81 -9.61 10.33
CA ASN A 61 19.46 -8.75 11.44
C ASN A 61 18.16 -8.00 11.17
N ASP A 62 17.42 -7.65 12.22
CA ASP A 62 16.24 -6.83 12.06
C ASP A 62 16.59 -5.42 11.57
N LYS A 63 17.75 -4.90 11.99
CA LYS A 63 18.18 -3.56 11.56
C LYS A 63 18.73 -3.61 10.15
N LEU A 64 18.07 -2.94 9.21
CA LEU A 64 18.49 -2.87 7.81
C LEU A 64 19.68 -1.94 7.64
N ASN A 65 20.54 -2.24 6.65
CA ASN A 65 21.68 -1.39 6.33
C ASN A 65 21.24 -0.11 5.63
N ASP A 66 22.18 0.83 5.48
CA ASP A 66 21.89 2.15 4.91
C ASP A 66 21.43 2.08 3.46
N ASP A 67 21.95 1.12 2.68
CA ASP A 67 21.54 0.95 1.29
C ASP A 67 20.05 0.60 1.20
N LEU A 68 19.59 -0.36 2.00
CA LEU A 68 18.18 -0.75 2.01
C LEU A 68 17.30 0.34 2.58
N LYS A 69 17.74 1.04 3.63
CA LYS A 69 17.01 2.20 4.14
C LYS A 69 16.82 3.26 3.06
N GLY A 70 17.86 3.54 2.28
CA GLY A 70 17.80 4.48 1.18
C GLY A 70 16.83 4.05 0.09
N ARG A 71 16.80 2.76 -0.23
CA ARG A 71 15.85 2.22 -1.21
C ARG A 71 14.41 2.34 -0.74
N ILE A 72 14.16 2.13 0.54
CA ILE A 72 12.82 2.28 1.11
C ILE A 72 12.39 3.75 1.07
N GLU A 73 13.30 4.68 1.38
CA GLU A 73 13.01 6.12 1.26
C GLU A 73 12.70 6.49 -0.19
N TYR A 74 13.44 5.94 -1.14
CA TYR A 74 13.17 6.17 -2.56
C TYR A 74 11.83 5.57 -2.99
N LEU A 75 11.47 4.42 -2.45
CA LEU A 75 10.14 3.83 -2.66
C LEU A 75 9.04 4.80 -2.25
N ARG A 76 9.22 5.48 -1.12
CA ARG A 76 8.27 6.49 -0.65
C ARG A 76 8.13 7.64 -1.65
N VAL A 77 9.26 8.11 -2.21
CA VAL A 77 9.25 9.14 -3.25
C VAL A 77 8.47 8.66 -4.48
N ARG A 78 8.70 7.40 -4.90
CA ARG A 78 8.00 6.83 -6.05
C ARG A 78 6.50 6.74 -5.82
N PHE A 79 6.07 6.36 -4.62
CA PHE A 79 4.64 6.34 -4.28
C PHE A 79 4.04 7.74 -4.34
N MET A 80 4.76 8.74 -3.82
CA MET A 80 4.30 10.13 -3.88
C MET A 80 4.16 10.60 -5.33
N TYR A 81 5.11 10.22 -6.19
CA TYR A 81 5.06 10.56 -7.61
C TYR A 81 3.81 9.96 -8.28
N GLU A 82 3.53 8.68 -8.02
CA GLU A 82 2.33 8.04 -8.59
C GLU A 82 1.04 8.68 -8.09
N CYS A 83 1.00 9.12 -6.84
CA CYS A 83 -0.12 9.88 -6.28
C CYS A 83 -0.32 11.21 -7.02
N GLY A 84 0.78 11.88 -7.35
CA GLY A 84 0.72 13.15 -8.08
C GLY A 84 0.26 12.99 -9.52
N ARG A 85 0.51 11.83 -10.12
CA ARG A 85 0.10 11.55 -11.50
C ARG A 85 -1.38 11.20 -11.63
N GLU A 86 -1.94 10.49 -10.65
CA GLU A 86 -3.29 9.97 -10.77
C GLU A 86 -4.06 10.13 -9.47
N ALA A 87 -5.16 10.86 -9.53
CA ALA A 87 -5.98 11.13 -8.36
C ALA A 87 -6.54 9.85 -7.72
N LEU A 88 -6.87 8.84 -8.52
CA LEU A 88 -7.41 7.59 -7.98
C LEU A 88 -6.35 6.79 -7.21
N VAL A 89 -5.09 6.84 -7.65
CA VAL A 89 -3.97 6.25 -6.90
C VAL A 89 -3.77 7.01 -5.59
N LYS A 90 -3.81 8.35 -5.63
CA LYS A 90 -3.68 9.17 -4.43
C LYS A 90 -4.76 8.84 -3.41
N ASN A 91 -6.01 8.70 -3.85
CA ASN A 91 -7.12 8.34 -2.96
C ASN A 91 -6.86 7.00 -2.26
N PHE A 92 -6.38 6.02 -3.01
CA PHE A 92 -6.05 4.70 -2.46
C PHE A 92 -4.91 4.79 -1.44
N VAL A 93 -3.82 5.44 -1.80
CA VAL A 93 -2.64 5.56 -0.95
C VAL A 93 -2.98 6.30 0.35
N GLU A 94 -3.78 7.36 0.26
CA GLU A 94 -4.20 8.11 1.44
C GLU A 94 -5.15 7.31 2.32
N GLU A 95 -6.15 6.65 1.74
CA GLU A 95 -7.11 5.87 2.50
C GLU A 95 -6.44 4.71 3.24
N ALA A 96 -5.44 4.11 2.64
CA ALA A 96 -4.70 3.00 3.22
C ALA A 96 -3.56 3.43 4.14
N ASP A 97 -3.34 4.73 4.33
CA ASP A 97 -2.26 5.29 5.16
C ASP A 97 -0.87 4.78 4.75
N ILE A 98 -0.65 4.57 3.46
CA ILE A 98 0.58 3.93 2.99
C ILE A 98 1.81 4.80 3.25
N LEU A 99 1.73 6.12 3.03
CA LEU A 99 2.90 6.99 3.24
C LEU A 99 3.32 7.06 4.71
N PRO A 100 2.39 7.23 5.68
CA PRO A 100 2.77 7.13 7.09
C PRO A 100 3.38 5.78 7.46
N ILE A 101 2.83 4.68 6.94
CA ILE A 101 3.35 3.34 7.23
C ILE A 101 4.79 3.19 6.70
N LEU A 102 5.06 3.68 5.48
CA LEU A 102 6.42 3.65 4.92
C LEU A 102 7.42 4.36 5.83
N LYS A 103 7.02 5.49 6.42
CA LYS A 103 7.86 6.20 7.38
C LYS A 103 8.08 5.39 8.66
N GLU A 104 7.05 4.69 9.11
CA GLU A 104 7.09 3.90 10.34
C GLU A 104 7.98 2.64 10.22
N ILE A 105 8.36 2.24 9.00
CA ILE A 105 9.28 1.11 8.81
C ILE A 105 10.59 1.38 9.55
N ASP A 106 11.11 2.59 9.44
CA ASP A 106 12.25 3.08 10.22
C ASP A 106 13.42 2.09 10.31
N GLY A 107 13.77 1.50 9.16
CA GLY A 107 14.91 0.60 9.07
C GLY A 107 14.72 -0.78 9.70
N SER A 108 13.50 -1.17 10.05
CA SER A 108 13.23 -2.48 10.63
C SER A 108 12.80 -3.48 9.58
N LYS A 109 13.50 -4.62 9.52
CA LYS A 109 13.16 -5.74 8.64
C LYS A 109 11.73 -6.24 8.92
N LYS A 110 11.38 -6.42 10.19
CA LYS A 110 10.03 -6.88 10.60
C LYS A 110 8.97 -5.93 10.09
N ASN A 111 9.20 -4.63 10.21
CA ASN A 111 8.25 -3.62 9.77
C ASN A 111 8.09 -3.62 8.25
N TYR A 112 9.18 -3.80 7.50
CA TYR A 112 9.10 -3.87 6.03
C TYR A 112 8.31 -5.10 5.58
N ILE A 113 8.54 -6.25 6.21
CA ILE A 113 7.79 -7.47 5.91
C ILE A 113 6.30 -7.26 6.18
N LEU A 114 5.98 -6.63 7.30
CA LEU A 114 4.59 -6.32 7.66
C LEU A 114 3.95 -5.38 6.64
N PHE A 115 4.69 -4.35 6.23
CA PHE A 115 4.24 -3.44 5.17
C PHE A 115 3.93 -4.21 3.88
N SER A 116 4.82 -5.12 3.47
CA SER A 116 4.63 -5.92 2.25
C SER A 116 3.36 -6.77 2.35
N ARG A 117 3.12 -7.39 3.50
CA ARG A 117 1.91 -8.19 3.73
C ARG A 117 0.66 -7.33 3.72
N TYR A 118 0.75 -6.11 4.23
CA TYR A 118 -0.36 -5.15 4.20
C TYR A 118 -0.70 -4.79 2.76
N MET A 119 0.30 -4.53 1.92
CA MET A 119 0.09 -4.26 0.49
C MET A 119 -0.59 -5.44 -0.21
N GLU A 120 -0.18 -6.66 0.10
CA GLU A 120 -0.82 -7.86 -0.46
C GLU A 120 -2.27 -7.98 0.00
N ALA A 121 -2.55 -7.68 1.26
CA ALA A 121 -3.91 -7.70 1.78
C ALA A 121 -4.79 -6.65 1.09
N LEU A 122 -4.25 -5.47 0.84
CA LEU A 122 -4.99 -4.41 0.14
C LEU A 122 -5.42 -4.85 -1.25
N ILE A 123 -4.51 -5.44 -2.04
CA ILE A 123 -4.86 -5.90 -3.39
C ILE A 123 -5.86 -7.06 -3.32
N ALA A 124 -5.71 -7.95 -2.35
CA ALA A 124 -6.63 -9.07 -2.17
C ALA A 124 -8.05 -8.59 -1.89
N PHE A 125 -8.22 -7.65 -0.94
CA PHE A 125 -9.54 -7.11 -0.64
C PHE A 125 -10.11 -6.29 -1.79
N HIS A 126 -9.27 -5.52 -2.49
CA HIS A 126 -9.71 -4.78 -3.67
C HIS A 126 -10.33 -5.72 -4.70
N LYS A 127 -9.68 -6.85 -4.98
CA LYS A 127 -10.19 -7.84 -5.94
C LYS A 127 -11.41 -8.55 -5.39
N TYR A 128 -11.38 -8.92 -4.11
CA TYR A 128 -12.50 -9.63 -3.46
C TYR A 128 -13.79 -8.82 -3.53
N TYR A 129 -13.70 -7.51 -3.34
CA TYR A 129 -14.87 -6.61 -3.41
C TYR A 129 -15.18 -6.14 -4.83
N GLY A 130 -14.65 -6.80 -5.85
CA GLY A 130 -15.01 -6.58 -7.24
C GLY A 130 -14.21 -5.51 -7.97
N GLY A 131 -13.01 -5.21 -7.51
CA GLY A 131 -12.14 -4.25 -8.18
C GLY A 131 -11.83 -4.66 -9.61
N LYS A 132 -11.88 -3.70 -10.54
CA LYS A 132 -11.58 -3.93 -11.95
C LYS A 132 -10.08 -3.87 -12.22
N ASP A 133 -9.66 -4.61 -13.21
CA ASP A 133 -8.26 -4.63 -13.64
C ASP A 133 -7.81 -3.32 -14.30
#